data_a75745ae9a1e9b6cfad6075fad2e7df8
#
_entry.id   a75745ae9a1e9b6cfad6075fad2e7df8
#
_cell.length_a   1.000
_cell.length_b   1.000
_cell.length_c   1.000
_cell.angle_alpha   90.00
_cell.angle_beta   90.00
_cell.angle_gamma   90.00
#
_symmetry.space_group_name_H-M   'P 1'
#
loop_
_entity.id
_entity.type
_entity.pdbx_description
1 polymer ?
#
loop_
_entity_poly.entity_id
_entity_poly.type
_entity_poly.pdbx_seq_one_letter_code
_entity_poly.pdbx_strand_id
1 'polypeptide(L)'
;MKKYKVVFLFSGQGSQYRNMGKDLFTNNAVFRSSIEESDLIFQKYLHRSLVNELYGNDDTDFDELLITHPAIVAIEIAMIEVMKSYNILPDYVFGQSLGEFAAGVAAGVWSAPTAIKAAVEQSKSLTRSNLEGGMLTVINAEAHHKSKIYEQYDLCLASDNFQGSYTVSGTAINLDQYQKILKKEEIMHARIPVTIPFHSPLIYEGLKDFSFYMQQGIELAKPKVPYVSSLTSDLLTSIDTEYYNQVVSSYSSHIKGIDFLEQLGPCIYIDLGPSGTSATFTKYSIPKTSESYIQPILSPFGNELRQLEKLNGLISNPSNYAI
;
A
#
# COMPACT_ATOMS: atom_id res chain seq x y z
N MET A 1 -29.84 -3.99 -8.18
CA MET A 1 -28.39 -4.19 -7.87
C MET A 1 -27.71 -2.82 -7.96
N LYS A 2 -26.74 -2.51 -7.07
CA LYS A 2 -25.92 -1.30 -7.21
C LYS A 2 -25.24 -1.34 -8.59
N LYS A 3 -25.24 -0.24 -9.34
CA LYS A 3 -24.54 -0.17 -10.63
C LYS A 3 -23.03 -0.29 -10.44
N TYR A 4 -22.48 0.34 -9.39
CA TYR A 4 -21.05 0.38 -9.08
C TYR A 4 -20.74 -0.37 -7.79
N LYS A 5 -19.62 -1.10 -7.76
CA LYS A 5 -19.06 -1.71 -6.56
C LYS A 5 -18.05 -0.75 -5.93
N VAL A 6 -18.09 -0.60 -4.63
CA VAL A 6 -17.11 0.21 -3.88
C VAL A 6 -15.91 -0.66 -3.56
N VAL A 7 -14.74 -0.23 -3.99
CA VAL A 7 -13.46 -0.93 -3.74
C VAL A 7 -12.55 -0.01 -2.94
N PHE A 8 -12.11 -0.46 -1.77
CA PHE A 8 -11.07 0.24 -1.03
C PHE A 8 -9.70 -0.26 -1.48
N LEU A 9 -8.83 0.68 -1.86
CA LEU A 9 -7.44 0.42 -2.25
C LEU A 9 -6.51 0.84 -1.12
N PHE A 10 -5.49 0.01 -0.86
CA PHE A 10 -4.47 0.23 0.16
C PHE A 10 -3.09 0.10 -0.46
N SER A 11 -2.24 1.11 -0.24
CA SER A 11 -0.91 1.21 -0.82
C SER A 11 0.18 0.67 0.10
N GLY A 12 1.34 0.35 -0.47
CA GLY A 12 2.49 -0.15 0.28
C GLY A 12 3.53 0.92 0.59
N GLN A 13 4.69 0.44 1.07
CA GLN A 13 5.87 1.23 1.32
C GLN A 13 6.30 2.01 0.07
N GLY A 14 6.70 3.27 0.25
CA GLY A 14 6.96 4.23 -0.81
C GLY A 14 5.85 5.27 -1.00
N SER A 15 4.69 5.07 -0.34
CA SER A 15 3.59 6.04 -0.34
C SER A 15 3.65 7.06 0.80
N GLN A 16 4.57 6.90 1.75
CA GLN A 16 4.72 7.76 2.92
C GLN A 16 5.31 9.12 2.56
N TYR A 17 4.88 10.12 3.32
CA TYR A 17 5.47 11.45 3.36
C TYR A 17 5.15 12.13 4.69
N ARG A 18 5.95 13.12 5.08
CA ARG A 18 5.69 13.87 6.31
C ARG A 18 4.40 14.69 6.17
N ASN A 19 3.63 14.80 7.25
CA ASN A 19 2.33 15.45 7.30
C ASN A 19 1.21 14.74 6.51
N MET A 20 1.35 13.45 6.15
CA MET A 20 0.27 12.71 5.51
C MET A 20 -1.00 12.71 6.37
N GLY A 21 -2.11 13.15 5.79
CA GLY A 21 -3.40 13.29 6.46
C GLY A 21 -3.50 14.43 7.49
N LYS A 22 -2.59 15.42 7.49
CA LYS A 22 -2.58 16.52 8.47
C LYS A 22 -3.86 17.34 8.47
N ASP A 23 -4.43 17.58 7.30
CA ASP A 23 -5.70 18.31 7.17
C ASP A 23 -6.84 17.55 7.87
N LEU A 24 -6.89 16.24 7.70
CA LEU A 24 -7.85 15.38 8.40
C LEU A 24 -7.55 15.30 9.90
N PHE A 25 -6.28 15.17 10.29
CA PHE A 25 -5.92 15.17 11.71
C PHE A 25 -6.37 16.45 12.42
N THR A 26 -6.31 17.59 11.75
CA THR A 26 -6.75 18.88 12.29
C THR A 26 -8.28 19.01 12.32
N ASN A 27 -8.96 18.61 11.24
CA ASN A 27 -10.35 18.99 11.00
C ASN A 27 -11.36 17.84 11.06
N ASN A 28 -10.91 16.57 11.18
CA ASN A 28 -11.77 15.39 11.25
C ASN A 28 -11.53 14.64 12.57
N ALA A 29 -12.51 14.65 13.47
CA ALA A 29 -12.39 14.06 14.80
C ALA A 29 -12.21 12.53 14.75
N VAL A 30 -12.81 11.84 13.78
CA VAL A 30 -12.69 10.38 13.61
C VAL A 30 -11.28 10.00 13.20
N PHE A 31 -10.71 10.68 12.20
CA PHE A 31 -9.35 10.46 11.78
C PHE A 31 -8.37 10.70 12.92
N ARG A 32 -8.51 11.84 13.61
CA ARG A 32 -7.64 12.20 14.74
C ARG A 32 -7.70 11.15 15.84
N SER A 33 -8.89 10.72 16.27
CA SER A 33 -9.05 9.69 17.31
C SER A 33 -8.35 8.38 16.93
N SER A 34 -8.48 7.94 15.68
CA SER A 34 -7.83 6.71 15.19
C SER A 34 -6.31 6.83 15.16
N ILE A 35 -5.76 8.01 14.80
CA ILE A 35 -4.31 8.27 14.87
C ILE A 35 -3.82 8.30 16.32
N GLU A 36 -4.57 8.94 17.24
CA GLU A 36 -4.24 8.97 18.67
C GLU A 36 -4.28 7.57 19.31
N GLU A 37 -5.22 6.72 18.92
CA GLU A 37 -5.26 5.31 19.34
C GLU A 37 -4.04 4.55 18.81
N SER A 38 -3.64 4.80 17.57
CA SER A 38 -2.44 4.21 16.96
C SER A 38 -1.16 4.71 17.64
N ASP A 39 -1.14 5.97 18.08
CA ASP A 39 -0.02 6.57 18.82
C ASP A 39 0.27 5.83 20.12
N LEU A 40 -0.75 5.34 20.84
CA LEU A 40 -0.56 4.53 22.05
C LEU A 40 0.22 3.23 21.74
N ILE A 41 0.02 2.65 20.57
CA ILE A 41 0.75 1.45 20.12
C ILE A 41 2.20 1.81 19.82
N PHE A 42 2.44 2.92 19.13
CA PHE A 42 3.79 3.43 18.85
C PHE A 42 4.55 3.72 20.16
N GLN A 43 3.94 4.44 21.09
CA GLN A 43 4.55 4.73 22.38
C GLN A 43 4.90 3.45 23.14
N LYS A 44 3.99 2.47 23.15
CA LYS A 44 4.19 1.20 23.86
C LYS A 44 5.31 0.35 23.28
N TYR A 45 5.41 0.26 21.95
CA TYR A 45 6.31 -0.70 21.30
C TYR A 45 7.55 -0.08 20.67
N LEU A 46 7.53 1.21 20.36
CA LEU A 46 8.65 1.95 19.76
C LEU A 46 9.23 3.00 20.70
N HIS A 47 8.55 3.32 21.80
CA HIS A 47 8.88 4.44 22.71
C HIS A 47 8.98 5.79 21.99
N ARG A 48 8.20 5.95 20.93
CA ARG A 48 8.09 7.15 20.09
C ARG A 48 6.62 7.51 19.90
N SER A 49 6.30 8.76 19.61
CA SER A 49 4.94 9.21 19.32
C SER A 49 4.73 9.31 17.82
N LEU A 50 3.76 8.55 17.28
CA LEU A 50 3.33 8.64 15.90
C LEU A 50 2.90 10.07 15.52
N VAL A 51 2.16 10.73 16.43
CA VAL A 51 1.69 12.11 16.22
C VAL A 51 2.85 13.06 16.04
N ASN A 52 3.90 12.94 16.88
CA ASN A 52 5.11 13.77 16.75
C ASN A 52 5.91 13.43 15.49
N GLU A 53 6.00 12.15 15.11
CA GLU A 53 6.67 11.72 13.88
C GLU A 53 5.98 12.25 12.62
N LEU A 54 4.66 12.23 12.61
CA LEU A 54 3.88 12.70 11.47
C LEU A 54 3.79 14.23 11.39
N TYR A 55 3.53 14.89 12.52
CA TYR A 55 3.07 16.27 12.54
C TYR A 55 3.95 17.22 13.37
N GLY A 56 5.04 16.73 13.95
CA GLY A 56 6.03 17.56 14.65
C GLY A 56 6.83 18.46 13.71
N ASN A 57 7.56 19.41 14.32
CA ASN A 57 8.40 20.36 13.57
C ASN A 57 9.81 19.75 13.36
N ASP A 58 9.91 18.66 12.63
CA ASP A 58 11.17 18.05 12.27
C ASP A 58 11.37 18.14 10.75
N ASP A 59 12.48 18.74 10.31
CA ASP A 59 12.85 18.93 8.91
C ASP A 59 13.66 17.75 8.34
N THR A 60 13.81 16.64 9.11
CA THR A 60 14.53 15.45 8.64
C THR A 60 13.69 14.68 7.62
N ASP A 61 14.35 13.86 6.80
CA ASP A 61 13.68 12.95 5.87
C ASP A 61 12.76 11.98 6.63
N PHE A 62 11.59 11.68 6.04
CA PHE A 62 10.62 10.74 6.61
C PHE A 62 10.75 9.38 5.92
N ASP A 63 11.88 8.70 6.16
CA ASP A 63 12.29 7.48 5.48
C ASP A 63 12.68 6.33 6.41
N GLU A 64 12.77 6.56 7.73
CA GLU A 64 13.08 5.53 8.71
C GLU A 64 12.00 4.43 8.69
N LEU A 65 12.36 3.21 8.22
CA LEU A 65 11.44 2.09 8.06
C LEU A 65 10.68 1.77 9.35
N LEU A 66 11.35 1.84 10.50
CA LEU A 66 10.77 1.56 11.81
C LEU A 66 9.55 2.43 12.11
N ILE A 67 9.50 3.62 11.52
CA ILE A 67 8.42 4.59 11.70
C ILE A 67 7.46 4.57 10.52
N THR A 68 7.99 4.69 9.30
CA THR A 68 7.17 4.86 8.09
C THR A 68 6.29 3.64 7.80
N HIS A 69 6.80 2.44 8.09
CA HIS A 69 6.10 1.19 7.83
C HIS A 69 4.78 1.08 8.63
N PRO A 70 4.79 1.11 9.98
CA PRO A 70 3.55 1.10 10.74
C PRO A 70 2.75 2.41 10.62
N ALA A 71 3.37 3.55 10.27
CA ALA A 71 2.66 4.80 10.07
C ALA A 71 1.72 4.75 8.85
N ILE A 72 2.15 4.14 7.72
CA ILE A 72 1.28 3.92 6.56
C ILE A 72 0.04 3.13 6.98
N VAL A 73 0.23 2.02 7.69
CA VAL A 73 -0.88 1.16 8.15
C VAL A 73 -1.82 1.94 9.08
N ALA A 74 -1.28 2.77 9.99
CA ALA A 74 -2.09 3.60 10.88
C ALA A 74 -2.93 4.64 10.13
N ILE A 75 -2.35 5.32 9.12
CA ILE A 75 -3.07 6.27 8.25
C ILE A 75 -4.20 5.56 7.49
N GLU A 76 -3.91 4.42 6.88
CA GLU A 76 -4.91 3.66 6.13
C GLU A 76 -6.05 3.15 7.02
N ILE A 77 -5.74 2.72 8.25
CA ILE A 77 -6.75 2.36 9.26
C ILE A 77 -7.59 3.57 9.66
N ALA A 78 -6.98 4.73 9.88
CA ALA A 78 -7.72 5.95 10.18
C ALA A 78 -8.66 6.33 9.02
N MET A 79 -8.24 6.12 7.78
CA MET A 79 -9.10 6.33 6.61
C MET A 79 -10.25 5.33 6.53
N ILE A 80 -10.07 4.07 6.94
CA ILE A 80 -11.18 3.10 7.06
C ILE A 80 -12.23 3.64 8.03
N GLU A 81 -11.85 4.15 9.19
CA GLU A 81 -12.77 4.69 10.18
C GLU A 81 -13.49 5.96 9.66
N VAL A 82 -12.77 6.82 8.91
CA VAL A 82 -13.39 7.96 8.23
C VAL A 82 -14.47 7.48 7.25
N MET A 83 -14.15 6.50 6.38
CA MET A 83 -15.15 5.97 5.43
C MET A 83 -16.37 5.41 6.14
N LYS A 84 -16.20 4.65 7.23
CA LYS A 84 -17.29 4.15 8.05
C LYS A 84 -18.16 5.28 8.62
N SER A 85 -17.55 6.38 9.06
CA SER A 85 -18.30 7.54 9.61
C SER A 85 -19.17 8.23 8.56
N TYR A 86 -18.82 8.11 7.28
CA TYR A 86 -19.64 8.56 6.15
C TYR A 86 -20.63 7.50 5.62
N ASN A 87 -20.76 6.34 6.31
CA ASN A 87 -21.53 5.17 5.85
C ASN A 87 -21.08 4.64 4.48
N ILE A 88 -19.80 4.85 4.10
CA ILE A 88 -19.19 4.30 2.90
C ILE A 88 -18.50 3.00 3.30
N LEU A 89 -19.06 1.87 2.88
CA LEU A 89 -18.55 0.54 3.16
C LEU A 89 -18.08 -0.12 1.87
N PRO A 90 -16.99 -0.88 1.88
CA PRO A 90 -16.48 -1.54 0.68
C PRO A 90 -17.30 -2.79 0.34
N ASP A 91 -17.53 -2.99 -0.96
CA ASP A 91 -17.99 -4.27 -1.50
C ASP A 91 -16.77 -5.21 -1.71
N TYR A 92 -15.57 -4.63 -1.94
CA TYR A 92 -14.28 -5.33 -2.06
C TYR A 92 -13.17 -4.50 -1.43
N VAL A 93 -12.14 -5.18 -0.95
CA VAL A 93 -10.87 -4.55 -0.54
C VAL A 93 -9.73 -5.09 -1.40
N PHE A 94 -8.74 -4.25 -1.70
CA PHE A 94 -7.54 -4.59 -2.44
C PHE A 94 -6.33 -3.94 -1.80
N GLY A 95 -5.41 -4.76 -1.33
CA GLY A 95 -4.14 -4.32 -0.76
C GLY A 95 -2.98 -4.57 -1.71
N GLN A 96 -1.95 -3.74 -1.63
CA GLN A 96 -0.68 -3.95 -2.31
C GLN A 96 0.46 -3.94 -1.31
N SER A 97 1.23 -5.05 -1.24
CA SER A 97 2.36 -5.17 -0.33
C SER A 97 1.95 -4.83 1.11
N LEU A 98 2.59 -3.86 1.78
CA LEU A 98 2.23 -3.42 3.14
C LEU A 98 0.74 -3.05 3.29
N GLY A 99 0.10 -2.52 2.24
CA GLY A 99 -1.33 -2.19 2.24
C GLY A 99 -2.25 -3.39 2.52
N GLU A 100 -1.76 -4.62 2.36
CA GLU A 100 -2.48 -5.84 2.72
C GLU A 100 -2.78 -5.90 4.24
N PHE A 101 -1.99 -5.21 5.07
CA PHE A 101 -2.23 -5.14 6.52
C PHE A 101 -3.52 -4.36 6.82
N ALA A 102 -3.68 -3.18 6.24
CA ALA A 102 -4.89 -2.38 6.38
C ALA A 102 -6.08 -3.00 5.64
N ALA A 103 -5.87 -3.60 4.46
CA ALA A 103 -6.89 -4.37 3.75
C ALA A 103 -7.45 -5.51 4.61
N GLY A 104 -6.59 -6.22 5.35
CA GLY A 104 -6.98 -7.23 6.33
C GLY A 104 -7.86 -6.68 7.46
N VAL A 105 -7.60 -5.46 7.93
CA VAL A 105 -8.48 -4.77 8.91
C VAL A 105 -9.82 -4.44 8.28
N ALA A 106 -9.85 -3.86 7.09
CA ALA A 106 -11.07 -3.52 6.38
C ALA A 106 -11.91 -4.77 6.04
N ALA A 107 -11.25 -5.88 5.73
CA ALA A 107 -11.90 -7.18 5.49
C ALA A 107 -12.36 -7.90 6.77
N GLY A 108 -11.97 -7.41 7.96
CA GLY A 108 -12.31 -8.03 9.25
C GLY A 108 -11.51 -9.31 9.55
N VAL A 109 -10.31 -9.45 8.96
CA VAL A 109 -9.38 -10.55 9.19
C VAL A 109 -8.71 -10.45 10.55
N TRP A 110 -8.31 -9.24 10.94
CA TRP A 110 -7.71 -8.92 12.23
C TRP A 110 -8.11 -7.54 12.75
N SER A 111 -7.77 -7.25 13.99
CA SER A 111 -8.06 -5.94 14.59
C SER A 111 -7.02 -4.90 14.18
N ALA A 112 -7.41 -3.63 14.18
CA ALA A 112 -6.50 -2.49 13.93
C ALA A 112 -5.26 -2.52 14.85
N PRO A 113 -5.37 -2.69 16.18
CA PRO A 113 -4.20 -2.80 17.04
C PRO A 113 -3.28 -3.97 16.69
N THR A 114 -3.83 -5.12 16.28
CA THR A 114 -3.04 -6.29 15.87
C THR A 114 -2.28 -6.00 14.58
N ALA A 115 -2.92 -5.39 13.58
CA ALA A 115 -2.30 -5.04 12.32
C ALA A 115 -1.15 -4.04 12.48
N ILE A 116 -1.37 -2.96 13.26
CA ILE A 116 -0.34 -1.95 13.53
C ILE A 116 0.84 -2.58 14.28
N LYS A 117 0.56 -3.39 15.31
CA LYS A 117 1.60 -4.10 16.05
C LYS A 117 2.39 -5.05 15.13
N ALA A 118 1.70 -5.77 14.23
CA ALA A 118 2.38 -6.65 13.27
C ALA A 118 3.29 -5.85 12.33
N ALA A 119 2.86 -4.67 11.85
CA ALA A 119 3.71 -3.78 11.05
C ALA A 119 4.93 -3.26 11.84
N VAL A 120 4.76 -2.94 13.13
CA VAL A 120 5.88 -2.61 14.03
C VAL A 120 6.86 -3.77 14.15
N GLU A 121 6.39 -4.98 14.42
CA GLU A 121 7.27 -6.13 14.58
C GLU A 121 7.97 -6.51 13.26
N GLN A 122 7.29 -6.34 12.12
CA GLN A 122 7.91 -6.53 10.80
C GLN A 122 9.02 -5.50 10.56
N SER A 123 8.76 -4.21 10.80
CA SER A 123 9.78 -3.17 10.65
C SER A 123 10.99 -3.37 11.57
N LYS A 124 10.78 -3.81 12.80
CA LYS A 124 11.86 -4.17 13.74
C LYS A 124 12.70 -5.34 13.21
N SER A 125 12.05 -6.40 12.74
CA SER A 125 12.72 -7.58 12.19
C SER A 125 13.62 -7.19 11.01
N LEU A 126 13.08 -6.41 10.09
CA LEU A 126 13.82 -5.93 8.91
C LEU A 126 14.96 -4.98 9.26
N THR A 127 14.74 -4.04 10.18
CA THR A 127 15.78 -3.09 10.61
C THR A 127 16.96 -3.80 11.30
N ARG A 128 16.69 -4.80 12.14
CA ARG A 128 17.72 -5.58 12.83
C ARG A 128 18.56 -6.44 11.91
N SER A 129 18.04 -6.83 10.77
CA SER A 129 18.74 -7.72 9.82
C SER A 129 19.89 -7.04 9.07
N ASN A 130 20.00 -5.69 9.14
CA ASN A 130 20.98 -4.91 8.40
C ASN A 130 21.06 -5.26 6.91
N LEU A 131 19.93 -5.63 6.31
CA LEU A 131 19.84 -5.90 4.88
C LEU A 131 20.07 -4.62 4.09
N GLU A 132 20.96 -4.69 3.11
CA GLU A 132 21.23 -3.58 2.20
C GLU A 132 20.75 -3.91 0.80
N GLY A 133 19.91 -3.04 0.26
CA GLY A 133 19.37 -3.21 -1.08
C GLY A 133 18.44 -2.07 -1.46
N GLY A 134 17.38 -2.39 -2.16
CA GLY A 134 16.39 -1.40 -2.54
C GLY A 134 15.47 -1.86 -3.65
N MET A 135 14.72 -0.90 -4.16
CA MET A 135 13.75 -1.11 -5.23
C MET A 135 13.83 0.03 -6.26
N LEU A 136 13.58 -0.31 -7.52
CA LEU A 136 13.58 0.63 -8.64
C LEU A 136 12.32 0.41 -9.47
N THR A 137 11.50 1.43 -9.62
CA THR A 137 10.35 1.43 -10.53
C THR A 137 10.79 1.90 -11.91
N VAL A 138 10.34 1.17 -12.94
CA VAL A 138 10.59 1.45 -14.37
C VAL A 138 9.23 1.73 -15.02
N ILE A 139 9.17 2.71 -15.91
CA ILE A 139 7.92 3.20 -16.52
C ILE A 139 8.09 3.23 -18.04
N ASN A 140 7.03 2.84 -18.77
CA ASN A 140 6.98 2.78 -20.24
C ASN A 140 8.07 1.91 -20.87
N ALA A 141 8.40 0.78 -20.24
CA ALA A 141 9.46 -0.11 -20.65
C ALA A 141 8.96 -1.55 -20.87
N GLU A 142 7.90 -1.72 -21.63
CA GLU A 142 7.27 -3.02 -21.88
C GLU A 142 8.23 -4.02 -22.53
N ALA A 143 9.13 -3.55 -23.42
CA ALA A 143 10.14 -4.38 -24.05
C ALA A 143 11.16 -4.94 -23.04
N HIS A 144 11.63 -4.10 -22.11
CA HIS A 144 12.50 -4.51 -20.99
C HIS A 144 11.81 -5.49 -20.06
N HIS A 145 10.55 -5.26 -19.75
CA HIS A 145 9.74 -6.15 -18.93
C HIS A 145 9.57 -7.53 -19.58
N LYS A 146 9.16 -7.56 -20.86
CA LYS A 146 8.97 -8.82 -21.62
C LYS A 146 10.26 -9.60 -21.83
N SER A 147 11.38 -8.92 -22.06
CA SER A 147 12.69 -9.57 -22.22
C SER A 147 13.36 -9.90 -20.89
N LYS A 148 12.79 -9.46 -19.76
CA LYS A 148 13.33 -9.66 -18.41
C LYS A 148 14.79 -9.22 -18.27
N ILE A 149 15.16 -8.13 -18.95
CA ILE A 149 16.55 -7.66 -19.00
C ILE A 149 17.15 -7.41 -17.61
N TYR A 150 16.30 -7.10 -16.61
CA TYR A 150 16.70 -6.92 -15.20
C TYR A 150 17.32 -8.19 -14.60
N GLU A 151 16.95 -9.39 -15.06
CA GLU A 151 17.56 -10.66 -14.60
C GLU A 151 19.06 -10.75 -14.92
N GLN A 152 19.54 -10.07 -15.99
CA GLN A 152 20.96 -10.00 -16.34
C GLN A 152 21.79 -9.20 -15.33
N TYR A 153 21.11 -8.48 -14.43
CA TYR A 153 21.68 -7.69 -13.33
C TYR A 153 21.38 -8.30 -11.96
N ASP A 154 21.01 -9.58 -11.90
CA ASP A 154 20.62 -10.29 -10.67
C ASP A 154 19.54 -9.54 -9.89
N LEU A 155 18.58 -8.92 -10.59
CA LEU A 155 17.41 -8.26 -10.00
C LEU A 155 16.18 -9.15 -10.13
N CYS A 156 15.33 -9.11 -9.10
CA CYS A 156 14.05 -9.79 -9.09
C CYS A 156 12.93 -8.84 -9.51
N LEU A 157 11.93 -9.35 -10.25
CA LEU A 157 10.68 -8.64 -10.45
C LEU A 157 9.92 -8.59 -9.13
N ALA A 158 9.76 -7.40 -8.58
CA ALA A 158 9.07 -7.17 -7.31
C ALA A 158 7.56 -6.97 -7.52
N SER A 159 7.17 -6.14 -8.50
CA SER A 159 5.76 -5.92 -8.80
C SER A 159 5.51 -5.49 -10.25
N ASP A 160 4.31 -5.84 -10.74
CA ASP A 160 3.69 -5.22 -11.92
C ASP A 160 2.68 -4.16 -11.47
N ASN A 161 2.98 -2.90 -11.78
CA ASN A 161 2.17 -1.77 -11.32
C ASN A 161 0.99 -1.50 -12.28
N PHE A 162 1.30 -1.28 -13.55
CA PHE A 162 0.34 -1.12 -14.67
C PHE A 162 1.05 -1.44 -15.98
N GLN A 163 0.36 -1.41 -17.11
CA GLN A 163 0.94 -1.79 -18.39
C GLN A 163 2.22 -1.00 -18.72
N GLY A 164 3.33 -1.72 -18.88
CA GLY A 164 4.65 -1.14 -19.14
C GLY A 164 5.35 -0.54 -17.92
N SER A 165 4.76 -0.64 -16.72
CA SER A 165 5.40 -0.22 -15.47
C SER A 165 5.54 -1.38 -14.51
N TYR A 166 6.77 -1.58 -14.05
CA TYR A 166 7.14 -2.62 -13.10
C TYR A 166 8.17 -2.12 -12.11
N THR A 167 8.32 -2.83 -11.02
CA THR A 167 9.33 -2.56 -10.00
C THR A 167 10.25 -3.76 -9.88
N VAL A 168 11.55 -3.50 -9.82
CA VAL A 168 12.58 -4.53 -9.55
C VAL A 168 13.22 -4.29 -8.19
N SER A 169 13.71 -5.37 -7.60
CA SER A 169 14.32 -5.40 -6.27
C SER A 169 15.65 -6.14 -6.32
N GLY A 170 16.63 -5.70 -5.51
CA GLY A 170 17.92 -6.34 -5.39
C GLY A 170 18.91 -5.52 -4.57
N THR A 171 20.20 -5.87 -4.69
CA THR A 171 21.28 -5.13 -4.02
C THR A 171 21.43 -3.72 -4.59
N ALA A 172 21.95 -2.79 -3.81
CA ALA A 172 22.20 -1.42 -4.26
C ALA A 172 23.11 -1.38 -5.51
N ILE A 173 24.14 -2.22 -5.53
CA ILE A 173 25.11 -2.32 -6.65
C ILE A 173 24.39 -2.76 -7.94
N ASN A 174 23.59 -3.80 -7.89
CA ASN A 174 22.88 -4.34 -9.04
C ASN A 174 21.85 -3.33 -9.59
N LEU A 175 21.14 -2.67 -8.70
CA LEU A 175 20.21 -1.60 -9.05
C LEU A 175 20.93 -0.41 -9.72
N ASP A 176 22.14 -0.03 -9.24
CA ASP A 176 22.94 1.04 -9.85
C ASP A 176 23.41 0.66 -11.27
N GLN A 177 23.78 -0.60 -11.48
CA GLN A 177 24.16 -1.08 -12.80
C GLN A 177 22.97 -1.03 -13.77
N TYR A 178 21.82 -1.51 -13.35
CA TYR A 178 20.61 -1.48 -14.18
C TYR A 178 20.16 -0.04 -14.46
N GLN A 179 20.24 0.84 -13.47
CA GLN A 179 19.89 2.24 -13.63
C GLN A 179 20.75 2.97 -14.66
N LYS A 180 22.05 2.60 -14.80
CA LYS A 180 22.93 3.15 -15.84
C LYS A 180 22.44 2.79 -17.26
N ILE A 181 21.91 1.58 -17.44
CA ILE A 181 21.34 1.14 -18.72
C ILE A 181 20.05 1.91 -19.01
N LEU A 182 19.13 1.98 -18.04
CA LEU A 182 17.88 2.73 -18.19
C LEU A 182 18.15 4.20 -18.56
N LYS A 183 19.15 4.83 -17.92
CA LYS A 183 19.57 6.21 -18.26
C LYS A 183 20.12 6.31 -19.68
N LYS A 184 20.96 5.35 -20.12
CA LYS A 184 21.53 5.33 -21.46
C LYS A 184 20.47 5.17 -22.54
N GLU A 185 19.39 4.43 -22.22
CA GLU A 185 18.27 4.15 -23.14
C GLU A 185 17.12 5.15 -22.96
N GLU A 186 17.31 6.20 -22.14
CA GLU A 186 16.33 7.25 -21.86
C GLU A 186 15.00 6.71 -21.31
N ILE A 187 15.05 5.56 -20.61
CA ILE A 187 13.88 4.95 -19.99
C ILE A 187 13.59 5.62 -18.65
N MET A 188 12.34 6.04 -18.45
CA MET A 188 11.89 6.66 -17.21
C MET A 188 11.93 5.68 -16.05
N HIS A 189 12.58 6.05 -14.96
CA HIS A 189 12.71 5.23 -13.77
C HIS A 189 12.92 6.08 -12.52
N ALA A 190 12.60 5.51 -11.36
CA ALA A 190 12.80 6.16 -10.06
C ALA A 190 13.15 5.12 -8.98
N ARG A 191 14.11 5.45 -8.11
CA ARG A 191 14.33 4.70 -6.88
C ARG A 191 13.16 4.92 -5.93
N ILE A 192 12.66 3.83 -5.35
CA ILE A 192 11.75 3.93 -4.21
C ILE A 192 12.59 4.28 -2.98
N PRO A 193 12.13 5.18 -2.10
CA PRO A 193 12.89 5.59 -0.89
C PRO A 193 12.85 4.48 0.17
N VAL A 194 13.47 3.36 -0.13
CA VAL A 194 13.64 2.19 0.75
C VAL A 194 15.04 1.60 0.57
N THR A 195 15.62 1.11 1.65
CA THR A 195 16.94 0.45 1.67
C THR A 195 16.84 -1.07 1.81
N ILE A 196 15.62 -1.58 1.86
CA ILE A 196 15.31 -3.01 1.96
C ILE A 196 14.90 -3.55 0.60
N PRO A 197 15.44 -4.71 0.16
CA PRO A 197 15.08 -5.34 -1.11
C PRO A 197 13.78 -6.15 -0.98
N PHE A 198 12.62 -5.47 -0.73
CA PHE A 198 11.32 -6.10 -0.63
C PHE A 198 11.00 -6.90 -1.90
N HIS A 199 10.12 -7.89 -1.78
CA HIS A 199 9.66 -8.74 -2.88
C HIS A 199 10.82 -9.48 -3.61
N SER A 200 11.85 -9.86 -2.87
CA SER A 200 12.97 -10.67 -3.36
C SER A 200 13.39 -11.71 -2.33
N PRO A 201 14.10 -12.78 -2.73
CA PRO A 201 14.62 -13.77 -1.78
C PRO A 201 15.60 -13.19 -0.74
N LEU A 202 16.19 -12.03 -1.03
CA LEU A 202 17.14 -11.37 -0.13
C LEU A 202 16.51 -10.96 1.21
N ILE A 203 15.19 -10.78 1.26
CA ILE A 203 14.49 -10.32 2.48
C ILE A 203 14.25 -11.45 3.50
N TYR A 204 14.34 -12.73 3.12
CA TYR A 204 13.93 -13.85 3.99
C TYR A 204 14.65 -13.88 5.34
N GLU A 205 15.94 -13.58 5.37
CA GLU A 205 16.68 -13.51 6.62
C GLU A 205 16.12 -12.43 7.55
N GLY A 206 15.72 -11.29 6.99
CA GLY A 206 15.14 -10.17 7.74
C GLY A 206 13.72 -10.42 8.23
N LEU A 207 13.03 -11.44 7.73
CA LEU A 207 11.67 -11.77 8.16
C LEU A 207 11.60 -12.85 9.25
N LYS A 208 12.72 -13.43 9.69
CA LYS A 208 12.71 -14.53 10.67
C LYS A 208 12.02 -14.18 11.99
N ASP A 209 12.39 -13.03 12.58
CA ASP A 209 11.79 -12.58 13.84
C ASP A 209 10.29 -12.27 13.65
N PHE A 210 9.92 -11.69 12.52
CA PHE A 210 8.52 -11.42 12.19
C PHE A 210 7.72 -12.71 11.98
N SER A 211 8.28 -13.70 11.26
CA SER A 211 7.66 -15.02 11.08
C SER A 211 7.42 -15.69 12.43
N PHE A 212 8.40 -15.64 13.32
CA PHE A 212 8.26 -16.17 14.67
C PHE A 212 7.15 -15.43 15.45
N TYR A 213 7.14 -14.09 15.38
CA TYR A 213 6.08 -13.30 16.01
C TYR A 213 4.69 -13.66 15.50
N MET A 214 4.51 -13.82 14.19
CA MET A 214 3.22 -14.18 13.59
C MET A 214 2.70 -15.55 14.06
N GLN A 215 3.60 -16.47 14.40
CA GLN A 215 3.27 -17.80 14.94
C GLN A 215 2.90 -17.79 16.43
N GLN A 216 3.06 -16.67 17.16
CA GLN A 216 2.79 -16.56 18.59
C GLN A 216 1.31 -16.33 18.94
N GLY A 217 0.40 -17.02 18.29
CA GLY A 217 -1.03 -17.00 18.64
C GLY A 217 -1.79 -15.79 18.09
N ILE A 218 -1.34 -15.23 16.96
CA ILE A 218 -2.13 -14.26 16.23
C ILE A 218 -3.30 -14.99 15.56
N GLU A 219 -4.51 -14.61 15.97
CA GLU A 219 -5.73 -15.15 15.39
C GLU A 219 -6.12 -14.31 14.17
N LEU A 220 -6.30 -15.00 13.02
CA LEU A 220 -6.77 -14.43 11.77
C LEU A 220 -8.15 -15.01 11.47
N ALA A 221 -9.15 -14.14 11.31
CA ALA A 221 -10.48 -14.56 10.91
C ALA A 221 -10.59 -14.70 9.39
N LYS A 222 -11.60 -15.42 8.93
CA LYS A 222 -11.96 -15.39 7.51
C LYS A 222 -12.41 -13.99 7.10
N PRO A 223 -12.06 -13.51 5.90
CA PRO A 223 -12.55 -12.23 5.39
C PRO A 223 -14.07 -12.15 5.42
N LYS A 224 -14.61 -11.09 5.99
CA LYS A 224 -16.06 -10.76 6.00
C LYS A 224 -16.44 -9.91 4.79
N VAL A 225 -15.51 -9.13 4.29
CA VAL A 225 -15.61 -8.39 3.03
C VAL A 225 -14.75 -9.12 2.00
N PRO A 226 -15.22 -9.32 0.76
CA PRO A 226 -14.44 -9.90 -0.33
C PRO A 226 -13.08 -9.22 -0.46
N TYR A 227 -12.01 -10.00 -0.34
CA TYR A 227 -10.63 -9.51 -0.29
C TYR A 227 -9.86 -10.01 -1.51
N VAL A 228 -9.49 -9.08 -2.38
CA VAL A 228 -8.63 -9.35 -3.53
C VAL A 228 -7.19 -9.00 -3.14
N SER A 229 -6.27 -9.91 -3.38
CA SER A 229 -4.86 -9.74 -3.01
C SER A 229 -4.00 -9.43 -4.22
N SER A 230 -3.05 -8.52 -4.08
CA SER A 230 -2.01 -8.28 -5.09
C SER A 230 -1.01 -9.44 -5.22
N LEU A 231 -0.87 -10.26 -4.17
CA LEU A 231 0.00 -11.45 -4.17
C LEU A 231 -0.57 -12.56 -5.06
N THR A 232 -1.86 -12.89 -4.91
CA THR A 232 -2.52 -13.97 -5.65
C THR A 232 -3.26 -13.49 -6.89
N SER A 233 -3.57 -12.20 -6.97
CA SER A 233 -4.42 -11.57 -8.00
C SER A 233 -5.83 -12.18 -8.08
N ASP A 234 -6.34 -12.68 -6.94
CA ASP A 234 -7.62 -13.37 -6.82
C ASP A 234 -8.25 -13.12 -5.44
N LEU A 235 -9.48 -13.59 -5.25
CA LEU A 235 -10.19 -13.56 -3.97
C LEU A 235 -9.55 -14.50 -2.95
N LEU A 236 -9.28 -13.97 -1.77
CA LEU A 236 -8.82 -14.75 -0.63
C LEU A 236 -10.02 -15.37 0.10
N THR A 237 -10.04 -16.69 0.21
CA THR A 237 -11.04 -17.46 0.97
C THR A 237 -10.61 -17.74 2.41
N SER A 238 -9.31 -17.75 2.65
CA SER A 238 -8.68 -17.90 3.96
C SER A 238 -7.32 -17.22 3.95
N ILE A 239 -6.87 -16.78 5.10
CA ILE A 239 -5.57 -16.14 5.31
C ILE A 239 -4.94 -16.78 6.53
N ASP A 240 -3.69 -17.17 6.43
CA ASP A 240 -2.88 -17.65 7.53
C ASP A 240 -1.75 -16.64 7.86
N THR A 241 -0.98 -16.95 8.87
CA THR A 241 0.11 -16.07 9.31
C THR A 241 1.27 -16.01 8.32
N GLU A 242 1.47 -17.05 7.50
CA GLU A 242 2.50 -17.09 6.46
C GLU A 242 2.17 -16.15 5.30
N TYR A 243 0.88 -15.92 5.03
CA TYR A 243 0.45 -14.95 4.02
C TYR A 243 1.11 -13.58 4.19
N TYR A 244 1.19 -13.05 5.42
CA TYR A 244 1.79 -11.74 5.68
C TYR A 244 3.32 -11.71 5.57
N ASN A 245 4.00 -12.86 5.58
CA ASN A 245 5.40 -12.98 5.16
C ASN A 245 5.52 -12.91 3.64
N GLN A 246 4.65 -13.65 2.93
CA GLN A 246 4.66 -13.73 1.46
C GLN A 246 4.32 -12.39 0.82
N VAL A 247 3.39 -11.63 1.41
CA VAL A 247 2.97 -10.29 0.94
C VAL A 247 4.14 -9.33 0.72
N VAL A 248 5.20 -9.43 1.52
CA VAL A 248 6.37 -8.53 1.46
C VAL A 248 7.61 -9.18 0.87
N SER A 249 7.61 -10.51 0.69
CA SER A 249 8.75 -11.25 0.15
C SER A 249 8.57 -11.75 -1.28
N SER A 250 7.32 -11.90 -1.72
CA SER A 250 7.00 -12.47 -3.03
C SER A 250 6.54 -11.39 -4.02
N TYR A 251 6.63 -11.72 -5.31
CA TYR A 251 6.09 -10.89 -6.38
C TYR A 251 4.62 -10.52 -6.14
N SER A 252 4.24 -9.30 -6.50
CA SER A 252 2.86 -8.80 -6.45
C SER A 252 2.43 -8.19 -7.78
N SER A 253 1.12 -8.13 -8.05
CA SER A 253 0.61 -7.53 -9.28
C SER A 253 -0.61 -6.66 -9.02
N HIS A 254 -0.43 -5.34 -9.11
CA HIS A 254 -1.52 -4.40 -9.04
C HIS A 254 -2.44 -4.54 -10.27
N ILE A 255 -1.84 -4.57 -11.45
CA ILE A 255 -2.61 -4.66 -12.71
C ILE A 255 -3.52 -5.88 -12.76
N LYS A 256 -3.04 -7.08 -12.35
CA LYS A 256 -3.88 -8.29 -12.37
C LYS A 256 -5.01 -8.23 -11.35
N GLY A 257 -4.77 -7.65 -10.17
CA GLY A 257 -5.83 -7.44 -9.17
C GLY A 257 -6.91 -6.49 -9.66
N ILE A 258 -6.53 -5.41 -10.36
CA ILE A 258 -7.49 -4.50 -10.98
C ILE A 258 -8.22 -5.16 -12.16
N ASP A 259 -7.53 -5.93 -13.00
CA ASP A 259 -8.16 -6.70 -14.09
C ASP A 259 -9.22 -7.67 -13.55
N PHE A 260 -8.93 -8.34 -12.43
CA PHE A 260 -9.91 -9.20 -11.75
C PHE A 260 -11.14 -8.39 -11.31
N LEU A 261 -10.95 -7.23 -10.66
CA LEU A 261 -12.05 -6.39 -10.18
C LEU A 261 -12.89 -5.83 -11.33
N GLU A 262 -12.28 -5.39 -12.42
CA GLU A 262 -12.98 -4.88 -13.62
C GLU A 262 -13.85 -5.95 -14.30
N GLN A 263 -13.46 -7.23 -14.26
CA GLN A 263 -14.30 -8.34 -14.77
C GLN A 263 -15.59 -8.52 -13.96
N LEU A 264 -15.63 -8.05 -12.71
CA LEU A 264 -16.83 -8.11 -11.88
C LEU A 264 -17.85 -7.00 -12.22
N GLY A 265 -17.48 -6.03 -13.06
CA GLY A 265 -18.26 -4.87 -13.48
C GLY A 265 -17.74 -3.55 -12.94
N PRO A 266 -18.39 -2.41 -13.28
CA PRO A 266 -17.86 -1.08 -12.95
C PRO A 266 -17.74 -0.85 -11.44
N CYS A 267 -16.64 -0.20 -11.06
CA CYS A 267 -16.25 0.05 -9.68
C CYS A 267 -16.13 1.55 -9.37
N ILE A 268 -16.24 1.88 -8.10
CA ILE A 268 -15.72 3.13 -7.52
C ILE A 268 -14.53 2.73 -6.66
N TYR A 269 -13.34 2.94 -7.21
CA TYR A 269 -12.08 2.72 -6.51
C TYR A 269 -11.77 3.92 -5.61
N ILE A 270 -11.66 3.69 -4.32
CA ILE A 270 -11.34 4.71 -3.32
C ILE A 270 -9.96 4.38 -2.77
N ASP A 271 -8.96 5.22 -3.09
CA ASP A 271 -7.61 5.04 -2.57
C ASP A 271 -7.51 5.67 -1.18
N LEU A 272 -7.31 4.83 -0.17
CA LEU A 272 -7.16 5.17 1.23
C LEU A 272 -5.68 5.29 1.66
N GLY A 273 -4.75 4.99 0.74
CA GLY A 273 -3.32 5.16 0.95
C GLY A 273 -2.89 6.63 0.98
N PRO A 274 -1.72 6.92 1.58
CA PRO A 274 -1.31 8.29 1.87
C PRO A 274 -1.12 9.21 0.66
N SER A 275 -0.69 8.66 -0.51
CA SER A 275 -0.20 9.48 -1.63
C SER A 275 -1.01 9.38 -2.92
N GLY A 276 -2.11 8.60 -2.96
CA GLY A 276 -2.86 8.34 -4.19
C GLY A 276 -2.11 7.44 -5.19
N THR A 277 -1.14 6.67 -4.73
CA THR A 277 -0.34 5.76 -5.58
C THR A 277 -1.20 4.67 -6.17
N SER A 278 -2.05 4.01 -5.37
CA SER A 278 -2.94 2.94 -5.86
C SER A 278 -3.98 3.49 -6.85
N ALA A 279 -4.49 4.71 -6.63
CA ALA A 279 -5.35 5.38 -7.61
C ALA A 279 -4.63 5.62 -8.93
N THR A 280 -3.37 6.05 -8.89
CA THR A 280 -2.54 6.27 -10.08
C THR A 280 -2.32 4.97 -10.83
N PHE A 281 -1.93 3.89 -10.15
CA PHE A 281 -1.75 2.59 -10.78
C PHE A 281 -3.05 2.05 -11.38
N THR A 282 -4.16 2.17 -10.65
CA THR A 282 -5.48 1.78 -11.13
C THR A 282 -5.87 2.54 -12.39
N LYS A 283 -5.63 3.87 -12.43
CA LYS A 283 -5.94 4.71 -13.60
C LYS A 283 -5.25 4.24 -14.87
N TYR A 284 -4.01 3.74 -14.76
CA TYR A 284 -3.26 3.21 -15.90
C TYR A 284 -3.49 1.73 -16.16
N SER A 285 -4.20 1.02 -15.27
CA SER A 285 -4.54 -0.39 -15.39
C SER A 285 -5.92 -0.62 -16.02
N ILE A 286 -6.92 0.21 -15.70
CA ILE A 286 -8.28 0.02 -16.21
C ILE A 286 -8.35 0.23 -17.74
N PRO A 287 -9.19 -0.54 -18.44
CA PRO A 287 -9.43 -0.32 -19.88
C PRO A 287 -9.97 1.08 -20.18
N LYS A 288 -9.62 1.64 -21.32
CA LYS A 288 -10.18 2.95 -21.76
C LYS A 288 -11.70 2.96 -21.89
N THR A 289 -12.31 1.79 -22.01
CA THR A 289 -13.76 1.60 -22.08
C THR A 289 -14.41 1.39 -20.72
N SER A 290 -13.63 1.40 -19.63
CA SER A 290 -14.17 1.20 -18.29
C SER A 290 -15.09 2.36 -17.89
N GLU A 291 -16.21 2.03 -17.26
CA GLU A 291 -17.12 2.98 -16.63
C GLU A 291 -16.76 3.22 -15.14
N SER A 292 -15.64 2.69 -14.67
CA SER A 292 -15.22 2.80 -13.26
C SER A 292 -14.72 4.20 -12.92
N TYR A 293 -14.91 4.61 -11.67
CA TYR A 293 -14.40 5.86 -11.11
C TYR A 293 -13.24 5.60 -10.16
N ILE A 294 -12.31 6.54 -10.09
CA ILE A 294 -11.13 6.44 -9.22
C ILE A 294 -11.04 7.73 -8.41
N GLN A 295 -11.02 7.61 -7.09
CA GLN A 295 -11.01 8.72 -6.17
C GLN A 295 -9.91 8.54 -5.12
N PRO A 296 -8.74 9.19 -5.27
CA PRO A 296 -7.78 9.33 -4.18
C PRO A 296 -8.32 10.34 -3.14
N ILE A 297 -8.07 10.07 -1.87
CA ILE A 297 -8.46 10.98 -0.78
C ILE A 297 -7.24 11.77 -0.30
N LEU A 298 -6.15 11.08 -0.03
CA LEU A 298 -4.92 11.69 0.47
C LEU A 298 -3.93 11.97 -0.67
N SER A 299 -3.15 13.03 -0.53
CA SER A 299 -2.06 13.35 -1.44
C SER A 299 -1.02 14.25 -0.76
N PRO A 300 0.24 14.26 -1.22
CA PRO A 300 1.26 15.19 -0.72
C PRO A 300 0.92 16.68 -0.90
N PHE A 301 -0.10 16.97 -1.69
CA PHE A 301 -0.53 18.34 -2.02
C PHE A 301 -1.70 18.85 -1.15
N GLY A 302 -2.18 18.04 -0.20
CA GLY A 302 -3.33 18.36 0.66
C GLY A 302 -4.67 18.27 -0.07
N ASN A 303 -5.67 19.00 0.44
CA ASN A 303 -7.06 19.05 -0.04
C ASN A 303 -7.92 17.82 0.31
N GLU A 304 -7.58 17.09 1.34
CA GLU A 304 -8.26 15.85 1.76
C GLU A 304 -9.76 16.07 2.02
N LEU A 305 -10.12 17.16 2.71
CA LEU A 305 -11.52 17.50 2.99
C LEU A 305 -12.33 17.69 1.71
N ARG A 306 -11.76 18.38 0.70
CA ARG A 306 -12.41 18.55 -0.61
C ARG A 306 -12.55 17.22 -1.36
N GLN A 307 -11.55 16.32 -1.24
CA GLN A 307 -11.65 15.00 -1.86
C GLN A 307 -12.74 14.14 -1.19
N LEU A 308 -12.94 14.27 0.12
CA LEU A 308 -14.05 13.61 0.82
C LEU A 308 -15.41 14.16 0.37
N GLU A 309 -15.56 15.47 0.22
CA GLU A 309 -16.80 16.09 -0.32
C GLU A 309 -17.09 15.58 -1.73
N LYS A 310 -16.07 15.53 -2.59
CA LYS A 310 -16.18 15.00 -3.96
C LYS A 310 -16.59 13.53 -3.95
N LEU A 311 -15.99 12.70 -3.09
CA LEU A 311 -16.36 11.30 -2.92
C LEU A 311 -17.82 11.15 -2.51
N ASN A 312 -18.28 11.94 -1.54
CA ASN A 312 -19.68 11.93 -1.08
C ASN A 312 -20.65 12.24 -2.23
N GLY A 313 -20.32 13.24 -3.05
CA GLY A 313 -21.08 13.55 -4.28
C GLY A 313 -21.09 12.39 -5.28
N LEU A 314 -19.93 11.76 -5.50
CA LEU A 314 -19.77 10.62 -6.41
C LEU A 314 -20.60 9.41 -5.95
N ILE A 315 -20.56 9.06 -4.67
CA ILE A 315 -21.32 7.93 -4.10
C ILE A 315 -22.85 8.20 -4.17
N SER A 316 -23.25 9.45 -3.92
CA SER A 316 -24.68 9.84 -3.93
C SER A 316 -25.26 9.87 -5.34
N ASN A 317 -24.47 10.31 -6.34
CA ASN A 317 -24.93 10.43 -7.73
C ASN A 317 -23.77 10.25 -8.73
N PRO A 318 -23.36 9.00 -9.01
CA PRO A 318 -22.22 8.71 -9.90
C PRO A 318 -22.40 9.28 -11.32
N SER A 319 -23.63 9.38 -11.81
CA SER A 319 -23.91 9.87 -13.17
C SER A 319 -23.46 11.32 -13.41
N ASN A 320 -23.33 12.13 -12.35
CA ASN A 320 -22.85 13.51 -12.47
C ASN A 320 -21.33 13.61 -12.67
N TYR A 321 -20.61 12.50 -12.58
CA TYR A 321 -19.14 12.42 -12.67
C TYR A 321 -18.67 11.59 -13.87
N ALA A 322 -19.60 11.13 -14.72
CA ALA A 322 -19.25 10.47 -15.98
C ALA A 322 -18.50 11.47 -16.88
N ILE A 323 -17.29 11.10 -17.32
CA ILE A 323 -16.45 11.87 -18.26
C ILE A 323 -16.83 11.54 -19.68
#